data_b0c37614748a55f895e0c8d8c745df69
#
_entry.id   b0c37614748a55f895e0c8d8c745df69
#
_cell.length_a   1.000
_cell.length_b   1.000
_cell.length_c   1.000
_cell.angle_alpha   90.00
_cell.angle_beta   90.00
_cell.angle_gamma   90.00
#
_symmetry.space_group_name_H-M   'P 1'
#
loop_
_entity.id
_entity.type
_entity.pdbx_description
1 polymer ?
#
loop_
_entity_poly.entity_id
_entity_poly.type
_entity_poly.pdbx_seq_one_letter_code
_entity_poly.pdbx_strand_id
1 'polypeptide(L)'
;MRKVLIITYYWPPSGGSGVQRWLKFAKYLPQYGWEPVIYTPLNPEANATDAQLLQEVSPSITVLKRKIVEPYGLYKRLTGKKSGGAIKANIIAEKPKSLMQRLSIFIRGNLFIPDPRFLWIRPSARFLIKY
;
A
#
# COMPACT_ATOMS: atom_id res chain seq x y z
N MET A 1 13.24 15.45 20.69
CA MET A 1 12.51 14.15 20.59
C MET A 1 13.27 13.25 19.63
N ARG A 2 13.26 11.96 19.86
CA ARG A 2 13.83 10.98 18.91
C ARG A 2 12.87 10.75 17.76
N LYS A 3 13.37 10.66 16.53
CA LYS A 3 12.51 10.39 15.37
C LYS A 3 12.38 8.89 15.13
N VAL A 4 11.18 8.44 14.77
CA VAL A 4 10.91 7.07 14.35
C VAL A 4 10.25 7.07 12.96
N LEU A 5 10.88 6.41 12.00
CA LEU A 5 10.32 6.23 10.66
C LEU A 5 9.40 5.00 10.66
N ILE A 6 8.17 5.21 10.27
CA ILE A 6 7.17 4.16 10.09
C ILE A 6 6.89 4.02 8.60
N ILE A 7 7.32 2.92 8.01
CA ILE A 7 7.04 2.60 6.60
C ILE A 7 5.78 1.74 6.55
N THR A 8 4.72 2.26 5.96
CA THR A 8 3.46 1.53 5.84
C THR A 8 2.86 1.73 4.46
N TYR A 9 2.28 0.66 3.91
CA TYR A 9 1.61 0.75 2.62
C TYR A 9 0.22 1.40 2.74
N TYR A 10 -0.49 1.13 3.82
CA TYR A 10 -1.81 1.68 4.08
C TYR A 10 -1.76 2.76 5.16
N TRP A 11 -2.22 3.95 4.78
CA TRP A 11 -2.39 5.12 5.66
C TRP A 11 -3.70 5.82 5.31
N PRO A 12 -4.35 6.58 6.21
CA PRO A 12 -5.57 7.30 5.86
C PRO A 12 -5.43 8.13 4.57
N PRO A 13 -6.44 8.10 3.68
CA PRO A 13 -7.83 7.64 3.83
C PRO A 13 -8.07 6.15 3.58
N SER A 14 -7.04 5.31 3.44
CA SER A 14 -7.25 3.86 3.38
C SER A 14 -7.88 3.38 4.68
N GLY A 15 -8.82 2.44 4.58
CA GLY A 15 -9.49 1.82 5.73
C GLY A 15 -8.88 0.47 6.12
N GLY A 16 -9.35 -0.06 7.24
CA GLY A 16 -9.01 -1.40 7.72
C GLY A 16 -8.16 -1.42 9.00
N SER A 17 -8.09 -2.60 9.63
CA SER A 17 -7.45 -2.79 10.94
C SER A 17 -5.95 -2.44 10.95
N GLY A 18 -5.26 -2.70 9.85
CA GLY A 18 -3.83 -2.36 9.70
C GLY A 18 -3.58 -0.86 9.74
N VAL A 19 -4.47 -0.06 9.14
CA VAL A 19 -4.39 1.41 9.14
C VAL A 19 -4.60 1.95 10.54
N GLN A 20 -5.65 1.48 11.23
CA GLN A 20 -5.98 1.92 12.58
C GLN A 20 -4.82 1.67 13.55
N ARG A 21 -4.13 0.53 13.43
CA ARG A 21 -2.98 0.21 14.27
C ARG A 21 -1.89 1.29 14.14
N TRP A 22 -1.44 1.56 12.93
CA TRP A 22 -0.36 2.53 12.72
C TRP A 22 -0.78 3.95 13.05
N LEU A 23 -2.04 4.31 12.80
CA LEU A 23 -2.59 5.60 13.17
C LEU A 23 -2.58 5.80 14.70
N LYS A 24 -3.01 4.80 15.48
CA LYS A 24 -2.97 4.86 16.95
C LYS A 24 -1.53 4.90 17.47
N PHE A 25 -0.60 4.09 16.92
CA PHE A 25 0.81 4.21 17.29
C PHE A 25 1.35 5.62 17.05
N ALA A 26 1.15 6.16 15.86
CA ALA A 26 1.61 7.51 15.52
C ALA A 26 1.01 8.59 16.44
N LYS A 27 -0.25 8.41 16.86
CA LYS A 27 -0.92 9.33 17.78
C LYS A 27 -0.31 9.34 19.18
N TYR A 28 0.12 8.18 19.70
CA TYR A 28 0.58 8.05 21.08
C TYR A 28 2.12 8.12 21.23
N LEU A 29 2.90 7.84 20.21
CA LEU A 29 4.36 7.91 20.24
C LEU A 29 4.94 9.23 20.80
N PRO A 30 4.35 10.42 20.51
CA PRO A 30 4.85 11.67 21.07
C PRO A 30 4.83 11.73 22.60
N GLN A 31 3.88 11.05 23.25
CA GLN A 31 3.80 10.99 24.71
C GLN A 31 4.98 10.24 25.34
N TYR A 32 5.67 9.42 24.54
CA TYR A 32 6.85 8.65 24.94
C TYR A 32 8.16 9.27 24.40
N GLY A 33 8.14 10.52 23.98
CA GLY A 33 9.31 11.23 23.50
C GLY A 33 9.75 10.89 22.06
N TRP A 34 8.89 10.25 21.27
CA TRP A 34 9.14 9.89 19.88
C TRP A 34 8.34 10.74 18.91
N GLU A 35 8.99 11.23 17.88
CA GLU A 35 8.37 11.95 16.76
C GLU A 35 8.16 10.98 15.59
N PRO A 36 6.91 10.61 15.27
CA PRO A 36 6.65 9.70 14.16
C PRO A 36 6.76 10.42 12.82
N VAL A 37 7.50 9.82 11.89
CA VAL A 37 7.56 10.17 10.48
C VAL A 37 6.98 9.02 9.69
N ILE A 38 5.87 9.24 9.02
CA ILE A 38 5.18 8.19 8.24
C ILE A 38 5.64 8.26 6.79
N TYR A 39 6.05 7.13 6.24
CA TYR A 39 6.29 6.99 4.80
C TYR A 39 5.27 6.04 4.19
N THR A 40 4.53 6.51 3.18
CA THR A 40 3.43 5.77 2.56
C THR A 40 3.34 6.05 1.05
N PRO A 41 2.78 5.14 0.24
CA PRO A 41 2.46 5.44 -1.16
C PRO A 41 1.49 6.60 -1.30
N LEU A 42 1.66 7.39 -2.36
CA LEU A 42 0.69 8.43 -2.74
C LEU A 42 -0.57 7.82 -3.35
N ASN A 43 -0.43 6.70 -4.04
CA ASN A 43 -1.46 6.01 -4.81
C ASN A 43 -1.60 4.54 -4.40
N PRO A 44 -1.90 4.23 -3.13
CA PRO A 44 -2.06 2.85 -2.69
C PRO A 44 -3.31 2.24 -3.32
N GLU A 45 -3.23 0.95 -3.66
CA GLU A 45 -4.42 0.19 -4.05
C GLU A 45 -5.17 -0.24 -2.78
N ALA A 46 -6.09 0.61 -2.32
CA ALA A 46 -6.87 0.36 -1.11
C ALA A 46 -8.16 -0.41 -1.43
N ASN A 47 -8.44 -1.46 -0.65
CA ASN A 47 -9.68 -2.23 -0.75
C ASN A 47 -10.88 -1.50 -0.13
N ALA A 48 -10.62 -0.59 0.79
CA ALA A 48 -11.61 0.23 1.46
C ALA A 48 -11.04 1.62 1.71
N THR A 49 -11.88 2.63 1.70
CA THR A 49 -11.56 4.00 2.09
C THR A 49 -12.40 4.41 3.27
N ASP A 50 -11.79 5.10 4.22
CA ASP A 50 -12.45 5.65 5.39
C ASP A 50 -11.94 7.08 5.60
N ALA A 51 -12.74 8.03 5.17
CA ALA A 51 -12.40 9.46 5.26
C ALA A 51 -12.39 9.97 6.71
N GLN A 52 -13.08 9.30 7.62
CA GLN A 52 -13.11 9.71 9.03
C GLN A 52 -11.74 9.53 9.69
N LEU A 53 -10.97 8.52 9.26
CA LEU A 53 -9.61 8.30 9.77
C LEU A 53 -8.65 9.45 9.46
N LEU A 54 -8.92 10.26 8.43
CA LEU A 54 -8.12 11.46 8.15
C LEU A 54 -8.24 12.51 9.27
N GLN A 55 -9.39 12.60 9.91
CA GLN A 55 -9.63 13.55 11.00
C GLN A 55 -8.87 13.15 12.26
N GLU A 56 -8.52 11.87 12.40
CA GLU A 56 -7.73 11.38 13.52
C GLU A 56 -6.23 11.59 13.34
N VAL A 57 -5.77 11.94 12.14
CA VAL A 57 -4.34 12.20 11.88
C VAL A 57 -3.97 13.53 12.52
N SER A 58 -3.10 13.49 13.53
CA SER A 58 -2.61 14.72 14.17
C SER A 58 -1.84 15.58 13.16
N PRO A 59 -2.05 16.91 13.13
CA PRO A 59 -1.29 17.84 12.28
C PRO A 59 0.22 17.82 12.54
N SER A 60 0.64 17.37 13.72
CA SER A 60 2.05 17.28 14.10
C SER A 60 2.78 16.08 13.47
N ILE A 61 2.05 15.13 12.85
CA ILE A 61 2.64 13.95 12.24
C ILE A 61 3.15 14.30 10.84
N THR A 62 4.44 14.12 10.63
CA THR A 62 5.03 14.27 9.28
C THR A 62 4.67 13.06 8.42
N VAL A 63 3.99 13.29 7.30
CA VAL A 63 3.61 12.22 6.35
C VAL A 63 4.29 12.44 5.01
N LEU A 64 5.23 11.57 4.68
CA LEU A 64 5.96 11.54 3.42
C LEU A 64 5.22 10.63 2.45
N LYS A 65 4.83 11.16 1.30
CA LYS A 65 4.13 10.40 0.26
C LYS A 65 4.93 10.36 -1.03
N ARG A 66 5.03 9.20 -1.63
CA ARG A 66 5.67 9.03 -2.94
C ARG A 66 4.82 8.17 -3.86
N LYS A 67 4.73 8.57 -5.13
CA LYS A 67 4.11 7.75 -6.16
C LYS A 67 4.91 6.47 -6.38
N ILE A 68 4.22 5.34 -6.42
CA ILE A 68 4.82 4.04 -6.65
C ILE A 68 4.32 3.43 -7.96
N VAL A 69 5.13 2.57 -8.54
CA VAL A 69 4.76 1.77 -9.70
C VAL A 69 4.29 0.41 -9.20
N GLU A 70 3.02 0.11 -9.44
CA GLU A 70 2.43 -1.18 -9.11
C GLU A 70 2.20 -2.00 -10.37
N PRO A 71 2.73 -3.22 -10.44
CA PRO A 71 2.52 -4.11 -11.57
C PRO A 71 1.05 -4.43 -11.84
N TYR A 72 0.22 -4.40 -10.80
CA TYR A 72 -1.22 -4.62 -10.91
C TYR A 72 -1.94 -3.57 -11.79
N GLY A 73 -1.48 -2.32 -11.78
CA GLY A 73 -2.02 -1.28 -12.65
C GLY A 73 -1.78 -1.59 -14.14
N LEU A 74 -0.59 -2.10 -14.46
CA LEU A 74 -0.25 -2.56 -15.81
C LEU A 74 -1.07 -3.80 -16.20
N TYR A 75 -1.19 -4.76 -15.29
CA TYR A 75 -1.99 -5.96 -15.49
C TYR A 75 -3.47 -5.64 -15.75
N LYS A 76 -4.08 -4.72 -15.01
CA LYS A 76 -5.46 -4.27 -15.23
C LYS A 76 -5.64 -3.62 -16.60
N ARG A 77 -4.67 -2.81 -17.05
CA ARG A 77 -4.70 -2.20 -18.40
C ARG A 77 -4.63 -3.25 -19.50
N LEU A 78 -3.78 -4.25 -19.37
CA LEU A 78 -3.61 -5.33 -20.35
C LEU A 78 -4.81 -6.28 -20.40
N THR A 79 -5.48 -6.51 -19.27
CA THR A 79 -6.62 -7.44 -19.19
C THR A 79 -7.99 -6.77 -19.42
N GLY A 80 -8.03 -5.45 -19.65
CA GLY A 80 -9.27 -4.70 -19.91
C GLY A 80 -10.27 -4.69 -18.76
N LYS A 81 -9.90 -5.19 -17.57
CA LYS A 81 -10.77 -5.18 -16.40
C LYS A 81 -10.85 -3.78 -15.80
N LYS A 82 -12.04 -3.17 -15.88
CA LYS A 82 -12.34 -1.86 -15.29
C LYS A 82 -12.00 -1.85 -13.79
N SER A 83 -11.34 -0.79 -13.38
CA SER A 83 -11.03 -0.48 -11.98
C SER A 83 -12.32 -0.41 -11.18
N GLY A 84 -12.49 -1.25 -10.17
CA GLY A 84 -13.69 -1.20 -9.32
C GLY A 84 -13.93 -2.39 -8.39
N GLY A 85 -13.11 -3.41 -8.45
CA GLY A 85 -13.25 -4.54 -7.51
C GLY A 85 -11.92 -4.97 -6.91
N ALA A 86 -11.89 -5.10 -5.60
CA ALA A 86 -10.85 -5.88 -4.94
C ALA A 86 -10.69 -7.20 -5.71
N ILE A 87 -9.47 -7.58 -6.02
CA ILE A 87 -9.22 -8.90 -6.60
C ILE A 87 -9.67 -9.89 -5.55
N LYS A 88 -10.91 -10.40 -5.70
CA LYS A 88 -11.47 -11.37 -4.75
C LYS A 88 -10.51 -12.55 -4.65
N ALA A 89 -10.18 -12.95 -3.44
CA ALA A 89 -9.34 -14.11 -3.17
C ALA A 89 -9.87 -15.38 -3.89
N ASN A 90 -11.15 -15.41 -4.21
CA ASN A 90 -11.84 -16.49 -4.91
C ASN A 90 -11.47 -16.67 -6.39
N ILE A 91 -10.67 -15.77 -7.00
CA ILE A 91 -10.22 -15.95 -8.40
C ILE A 91 -9.29 -17.18 -8.53
N ILE A 92 -8.71 -17.64 -7.42
CA ILE A 92 -7.86 -18.85 -7.42
C ILE A 92 -8.71 -20.12 -7.50
N ALA A 93 -9.99 -20.07 -7.12
CA ALA A 93 -10.88 -21.25 -7.06
C ALA A 93 -11.60 -21.55 -8.39
N GLU A 94 -11.64 -20.61 -9.34
CA GLU A 94 -12.26 -20.84 -10.64
C GLU A 94 -11.24 -21.34 -11.65
N LYS A 95 -11.57 -22.48 -12.33
CA LYS A 95 -10.75 -22.98 -13.44
C LYS A 95 -10.62 -21.91 -14.53
N PRO A 96 -9.41 -21.61 -14.99
CA PRO A 96 -9.21 -20.57 -15.99
C PRO A 96 -9.89 -20.95 -17.32
N LYS A 97 -10.80 -20.09 -17.77
CA LYS A 97 -11.62 -20.30 -18.99
C LYS A 97 -10.89 -19.85 -20.28
N SER A 98 -9.73 -19.18 -20.19
CA SER A 98 -9.00 -18.60 -21.32
C SER A 98 -7.50 -18.77 -21.16
N LEU A 99 -6.76 -18.91 -22.28
CA LEU A 99 -5.29 -18.94 -22.30
C LEU A 99 -4.69 -17.66 -21.69
N MET A 100 -5.30 -16.49 -21.93
CA MET A 100 -4.90 -15.23 -21.33
C MET A 100 -5.04 -15.26 -19.79
N GLN A 101 -6.06 -15.92 -19.30
CA GLN A 101 -6.27 -16.08 -17.85
C GLN A 101 -5.26 -17.04 -17.22
N ARG A 102 -4.88 -18.12 -17.94
CA ARG A 102 -3.80 -19.03 -17.52
C ARG A 102 -2.45 -18.32 -17.49
N LEU A 103 -2.14 -17.52 -18.51
CA LEU A 103 -0.91 -16.73 -18.58
C LEU A 103 -0.85 -15.71 -17.45
N SER A 104 -1.96 -15.05 -17.15
CA SER A 104 -2.03 -14.08 -16.06
C SER A 104 -1.83 -14.71 -14.68
N ILE A 105 -2.38 -15.92 -14.45
CA ILE A 105 -2.16 -16.66 -13.20
C ILE A 105 -0.68 -17.08 -13.11
N PHE A 106 -0.09 -17.55 -14.20
CA PHE A 106 1.32 -17.92 -14.26
C PHE A 106 2.24 -16.72 -13.95
N ILE A 107 2.02 -15.58 -14.59
CA ILE A 107 2.77 -14.34 -14.35
C ILE A 107 2.65 -13.92 -12.88
N ARG A 108 1.42 -13.96 -12.33
CA ARG A 108 1.17 -13.60 -10.94
C ARG A 108 1.87 -14.53 -9.95
N GLY A 109 1.87 -15.83 -10.21
CA GLY A 109 2.45 -16.83 -9.31
C GLY A 109 3.98 -16.93 -9.40
N ASN A 110 4.58 -16.58 -10.54
CA ASN A 110 6.00 -16.82 -10.79
C ASN A 110 6.85 -15.55 -10.92
N LEU A 111 6.31 -14.46 -11.44
CA LEU A 111 7.07 -13.22 -11.67
C LEU A 111 6.95 -12.18 -10.55
N PHE A 112 5.97 -12.33 -9.65
CA PHE A 112 5.77 -11.42 -8.51
C PHE A 112 6.27 -12.02 -7.19
N ILE A 113 7.34 -12.78 -7.25
CA ILE A 113 8.00 -13.34 -6.07
C ILE A 113 9.19 -12.43 -5.70
N PRO A 114 9.37 -12.10 -4.42
CA PRO A 114 8.54 -12.47 -3.26
C PRO A 114 7.27 -11.63 -3.07
N ASP A 115 7.21 -10.41 -3.60
CA ASP A 115 6.08 -9.49 -3.46
C ASP A 115 5.96 -8.60 -4.71
N PRO A 116 4.77 -8.39 -5.27
CA PRO A 116 4.56 -7.48 -6.42
C PRO A 116 4.97 -6.03 -6.11
N ARG A 117 5.15 -5.67 -4.85
CA ARG A 117 5.57 -4.35 -4.41
C ARG A 117 7.10 -4.17 -4.34
N PHE A 118 7.90 -5.18 -4.76
CA PHE A 118 9.36 -5.07 -4.73
C PHE A 118 9.89 -3.85 -5.50
N LEU A 119 9.16 -3.39 -6.52
CA LEU A 119 9.50 -2.18 -7.28
C LEU A 119 9.44 -0.90 -6.43
N TRP A 120 8.77 -0.93 -5.29
CA TRP A 120 8.73 0.18 -4.34
C TRP A 120 10.03 0.33 -3.54
N ILE A 121 10.76 -0.76 -3.29
CA ILE A 121 11.89 -0.80 -2.35
C ILE A 121 13.00 0.18 -2.76
N ARG A 122 13.58 0.01 -3.96
CA ARG A 122 14.72 0.83 -4.41
C ARG A 122 14.44 2.34 -4.51
N PRO A 123 13.31 2.77 -5.12
CA PRO A 123 12.97 4.19 -5.19
C PRO A 123 12.71 4.79 -3.81
N SER A 124 12.11 4.01 -2.90
CA SER A 124 11.81 4.45 -1.54
C SER A 124 13.07 4.59 -0.70
N ALA A 125 13.97 3.61 -0.75
CA ALA A 125 15.25 3.69 -0.05
C ALA A 125 16.07 4.92 -0.49
N ARG A 126 16.18 5.16 -1.80
CA ARG A 126 16.88 6.35 -2.33
C ARG A 126 16.24 7.68 -1.90
N PHE A 127 14.93 7.71 -1.75
CA PHE A 127 14.22 8.89 -1.29
C PHE A 127 14.45 9.11 0.21
N LEU A 128 14.31 8.06 1.02
CA LEU A 128 14.43 8.16 2.48
C LEU A 128 15.87 8.43 2.94
N ILE A 129 16.90 7.97 2.22
CA ILE A 129 18.31 8.29 2.52
C ILE A 129 18.61 9.78 2.31
N LYS A 130 17.87 10.44 1.41
CA LYS A 130 18.04 11.88 1.13
C LYS A 130 17.21 12.77 2.05
N TYR A 131 16.26 12.22 2.77
CA TYR A 131 15.41 12.91 3.73
C TYR A 131 16.07 13.02 5.09
#